data_005bfee976844b2fcbf5051ef84f40f8
#
_entry.id   005bfee976844b2fcbf5051ef84f40f8
#
_cell.length_a   1.000
_cell.length_b   1.000
_cell.length_c   1.000
_cell.angle_alpha   90.00
_cell.angle_beta   90.00
_cell.angle_gamma   90.00
#
_symmetry.space_group_name_H-M   'P 1'
#
loop_
_entity.id
_entity.type
_entity.pdbx_description
1 polymer ?
#
loop_
_entity_poly.entity_id
_entity_poly.type
_entity_poly.pdbx_seq_one_letter_code
_entity_poly.pdbx_strand_id
1 'polypeptide(L)'
;NCYGHAPDSLTADAGYGSEENYLYLEELGITPYVKYGYFDKEQTEEKNKDRRNHKASNPFHADKLQYNEQTDTYTCPMGQQMRYIGQKSRRTKTGYLQTCHRYKAQNCTGCPLRGPCHKSSGDRIIERSPNLLRCKQRVKELLNSDAGIEKRKQRWQVEAVFGNLKQNK
;
A
#
# COMPACT_ATOMS: atom_id res chain seq x y z
N ASN A 1 -29.67 -10.27 7.96
CA ASN A 1 -29.39 -9.94 6.53
C ASN A 1 -30.62 -9.29 5.92
N CYS A 2 -30.67 -7.96 5.82
CA CYS A 2 -31.81 -7.25 5.22
C CYS A 2 -31.90 -7.45 3.68
N TYR A 3 -30.88 -7.99 3.02
CA TYR A 3 -30.79 -8.10 1.55
C TYR A 3 -30.59 -9.51 1.02
N GLY A 4 -30.58 -10.55 1.86
CA GLY A 4 -30.56 -11.97 1.46
C GLY A 4 -29.31 -12.50 0.76
N HIS A 5 -28.44 -11.65 0.21
CA HIS A 5 -27.18 -12.02 -0.47
C HIS A 5 -26.08 -10.98 -0.22
N ALA A 6 -24.82 -11.39 -0.36
CA ALA A 6 -23.69 -10.49 -0.30
C ALA A 6 -23.64 -9.57 -1.54
N PRO A 7 -23.20 -8.31 -1.43
CA PRO A 7 -23.08 -7.42 -2.58
C PRO A 7 -21.92 -7.88 -3.50
N ASP A 8 -22.07 -7.68 -4.81
CA ASP A 8 -21.03 -8.00 -5.80
C ASP A 8 -19.77 -7.14 -5.65
N SER A 9 -19.91 -5.93 -5.12
CA SER A 9 -18.79 -5.01 -4.93
C SER A 9 -18.97 -4.12 -3.70
N LEU A 10 -17.85 -3.71 -3.11
CA LEU A 10 -17.81 -2.80 -1.97
C LEU A 10 -16.88 -1.63 -2.27
N THR A 11 -17.39 -0.41 -2.03
CA THR A 11 -16.59 0.83 -2.10
C THR A 11 -16.41 1.39 -0.70
N ALA A 12 -15.15 1.59 -0.27
CA ALA A 12 -14.85 2.14 1.05
C ALA A 12 -13.62 3.05 1.02
N ASP A 13 -13.42 3.78 2.13
CA ASP A 13 -12.31 4.71 2.29
C ASP A 13 -10.96 3.99 2.49
N ALA A 14 -9.87 4.74 2.31
CA ALA A 14 -8.50 4.27 2.50
C ALA A 14 -8.22 3.74 3.91
N GLY A 15 -8.98 4.16 4.92
CA GLY A 15 -8.93 3.60 6.27
C GLY A 15 -9.27 2.11 6.36
N TYR A 16 -10.01 1.59 5.38
CA TYR A 16 -10.38 0.18 5.28
C TYR A 16 -9.44 -0.65 4.40
N GLY A 17 -8.43 -0.02 3.77
CA GLY A 17 -7.48 -0.66 2.86
C GLY A 17 -6.39 -1.46 3.58
N SER A 18 -6.76 -2.47 4.36
CA SER A 18 -5.86 -3.38 5.07
C SER A 18 -5.77 -4.74 4.38
N GLU A 19 -4.68 -5.48 4.64
CA GLU A 19 -4.50 -6.86 4.17
C GLU A 19 -5.66 -7.77 4.60
N GLU A 20 -6.03 -7.70 5.88
CA GLU A 20 -7.12 -8.45 6.48
C GLU A 20 -8.45 -8.21 5.73
N ASN A 21 -8.80 -6.95 5.49
CA ASN A 21 -10.04 -6.61 4.80
C ASN A 21 -10.04 -7.03 3.33
N TYR A 22 -8.91 -6.91 2.63
CA TYR A 22 -8.83 -7.37 1.24
C TYR A 22 -8.97 -8.88 1.13
N LEU A 23 -8.32 -9.64 2.00
CA LEU A 23 -8.43 -11.11 2.02
C LEU A 23 -9.85 -11.55 2.39
N TYR A 24 -10.47 -10.89 3.35
CA TYR A 24 -11.86 -11.15 3.74
C TYR A 24 -12.84 -10.90 2.61
N LEU A 25 -12.69 -9.78 1.87
CA LEU A 25 -13.53 -9.49 0.71
C LEU A 25 -13.28 -10.48 -0.44
N GLU A 26 -12.04 -10.92 -0.64
CA GLU A 26 -11.67 -11.93 -1.62
C GLU A 26 -12.33 -13.29 -1.29
N GLU A 27 -12.32 -13.69 -0.01
CA GLU A 27 -12.99 -14.92 0.48
C GLU A 27 -14.51 -14.88 0.25
N LEU A 28 -15.13 -13.71 0.42
CA LEU A 28 -16.56 -13.53 0.16
C LEU A 28 -16.91 -13.35 -1.32
N GLY A 29 -15.95 -13.32 -2.22
CA GLY A 29 -16.15 -13.06 -3.65
C GLY A 29 -16.58 -11.61 -3.98
N ILE A 30 -16.39 -10.66 -3.04
CA ILE A 30 -16.77 -9.26 -3.18
C ILE A 30 -15.65 -8.46 -3.83
N THR A 31 -15.96 -7.74 -4.91
CA THR A 31 -14.99 -6.88 -5.61
C THR A 31 -14.66 -5.62 -4.77
N PRO A 32 -13.38 -5.44 -4.32
CA PRO A 32 -13.04 -4.36 -3.39
C PRO A 32 -12.61 -3.08 -4.11
N TYR A 33 -13.50 -2.13 -4.32
CA TYR A 33 -13.15 -0.75 -4.71
C TYR A 33 -12.71 0.07 -3.50
N VAL A 34 -11.73 -0.44 -2.74
CA VAL A 34 -11.26 0.13 -1.48
C VAL A 34 -9.84 0.66 -1.68
N LYS A 35 -9.63 1.96 -1.49
CA LYS A 35 -8.30 2.56 -1.59
C LYS A 35 -7.39 2.06 -0.47
N TYR A 36 -6.08 1.96 -0.73
CA TYR A 36 -5.07 1.83 0.31
C TYR A 36 -4.47 3.19 0.67
N GLY A 37 -3.85 3.30 1.85
CA GLY A 37 -3.48 4.57 2.48
C GLY A 37 -2.63 5.56 1.67
N TYR A 38 -1.93 5.12 0.63
CA TYR A 38 -1.11 5.97 -0.24
C TYR A 38 -1.61 6.08 -1.68
N PHE A 39 -2.74 5.49 -2.01
CA PHE A 39 -3.26 5.44 -3.38
C PHE A 39 -3.39 6.83 -4.02
N ASP A 40 -4.08 7.77 -3.38
CA ASP A 40 -4.30 9.11 -3.94
C ASP A 40 -2.99 9.90 -4.07
N LYS A 41 -2.04 9.68 -3.15
CA LYS A 41 -0.71 10.29 -3.22
C LYS A 41 0.09 9.76 -4.40
N GLU A 42 0.09 8.45 -4.63
CA GLU A 42 0.73 7.83 -5.78
C GLU A 42 0.16 8.35 -7.11
N GLN A 43 -1.18 8.46 -7.21
CA GLN A 43 -1.85 9.02 -8.39
C GLN A 43 -1.46 10.48 -8.64
N THR A 44 -1.31 11.27 -7.57
CA THR A 44 -0.90 12.68 -7.67
C THR A 44 0.58 12.79 -8.06
N GLU A 45 1.45 11.94 -7.52
CA GLU A 45 2.86 11.89 -7.87
C GLU A 45 3.05 11.50 -9.34
N GLU A 46 2.31 10.52 -9.86
CA GLU A 46 2.33 10.14 -11.27
C GLU A 46 1.92 11.28 -12.19
N LYS A 47 0.83 12.01 -11.87
CA LYS A 47 0.34 13.14 -12.66
C LYS A 47 1.26 14.37 -12.62
N ASN A 48 2.07 14.51 -11.57
CA ASN A 48 2.91 15.68 -11.34
C ASN A 48 4.39 15.43 -11.61
N LYS A 49 4.77 14.28 -12.15
CA LYS A 49 6.19 13.93 -12.46
C LYS A 49 6.90 15.03 -13.27
N ASP A 50 6.18 15.67 -14.18
CA ASP A 50 6.73 16.68 -15.10
C ASP A 50 6.67 18.11 -14.55
N ARG A 51 6.12 18.33 -13.34
CA ARG A 51 6.03 19.67 -12.77
C ARG A 51 7.30 20.05 -12.02
N ARG A 52 7.90 21.21 -12.37
CA ARG A 52 9.17 21.72 -11.80
C ARG A 52 9.22 21.82 -10.27
N ASN A 53 8.09 21.95 -9.58
CA ASN A 53 8.00 22.12 -8.13
C ASN A 53 7.45 20.87 -7.42
N HIS A 54 7.53 19.70 -8.05
CA HIS A 54 7.08 18.46 -7.43
C HIS A 54 8.01 18.07 -6.27
N LYS A 55 7.51 18.08 -5.04
CA LYS A 55 8.24 17.57 -3.87
C LYS A 55 8.32 16.04 -3.99
N ALA A 56 9.47 15.53 -4.39
CA ALA A 56 9.69 14.10 -4.53
C ALA A 56 9.40 13.35 -3.22
N SER A 57 8.72 12.22 -3.33
CA SER A 57 8.57 11.31 -2.17
C SER A 57 9.94 10.79 -1.74
N ASN A 58 10.06 10.40 -0.46
CA ASN A 58 11.32 9.86 0.07
C ASN A 58 11.83 8.69 -0.81
N PRO A 59 12.96 8.86 -1.52
CA PRO A 59 13.49 7.84 -2.43
C PRO A 59 13.96 6.57 -1.69
N PHE A 60 14.16 6.69 -0.39
CA PHE A 60 14.61 5.59 0.46
C PHE A 60 13.45 4.76 1.02
N HIS A 61 12.18 5.08 0.69
CA HIS A 61 11.05 4.28 1.15
C HIS A 61 11.11 2.87 0.58
N ALA A 62 10.74 1.85 1.37
CA ALA A 62 10.81 0.45 0.95
C ALA A 62 10.03 0.14 -0.34
N ASP A 63 8.92 0.88 -0.60
CA ASP A 63 8.12 0.75 -1.82
C ASP A 63 8.81 1.30 -3.09
N LYS A 64 9.90 2.07 -2.94
CA LYS A 64 10.68 2.60 -4.05
C LYS A 64 11.90 1.73 -4.39
N LEU A 65 12.18 0.71 -3.58
CA LEU A 65 13.30 -0.20 -3.83
C LEU A 65 12.92 -1.18 -4.94
N GLN A 66 13.87 -1.40 -5.84
CA GLN A 66 13.70 -2.35 -6.93
C GLN A 66 13.73 -3.79 -6.37
N TYR A 67 12.72 -4.58 -6.71
CA TYR A 67 12.63 -5.99 -6.39
C TYR A 67 13.00 -6.84 -7.60
N ASN A 68 13.80 -7.88 -7.39
CA ASN A 68 14.14 -8.87 -8.38
C ASN A 68 13.49 -10.21 -7.99
N GLU A 69 12.49 -10.62 -8.77
CA GLU A 69 11.73 -11.85 -8.52
C GLU A 69 12.58 -13.12 -8.71
N GLN A 70 13.53 -13.10 -9.65
CA GLN A 70 14.35 -14.30 -9.95
C GLN A 70 15.28 -14.66 -8.80
N THR A 71 15.77 -13.65 -8.08
CA THR A 71 16.73 -13.84 -6.98
C THR A 71 16.11 -13.63 -5.60
N ASP A 72 14.83 -13.25 -5.52
CA ASP A 72 14.13 -12.84 -4.29
C ASP A 72 14.94 -11.83 -3.49
N THR A 73 15.38 -10.74 -4.13
CA THR A 73 16.18 -9.71 -3.51
C THR A 73 15.65 -8.31 -3.81
N TYR A 74 15.87 -7.38 -2.89
CA TYR A 74 15.71 -5.94 -3.13
C TYR A 74 17.05 -5.29 -3.38
N THR A 75 17.09 -4.26 -4.22
CA THR A 75 18.29 -3.45 -4.44
C THR A 75 18.22 -2.20 -3.57
N CYS A 76 19.23 -1.98 -2.71
CA CYS A 76 19.31 -0.77 -1.90
C CYS A 76 19.73 0.44 -2.77
N PRO A 77 19.55 1.71 -2.30
CA PRO A 77 19.92 2.90 -3.08
C PRO A 77 21.40 3.00 -3.49
N MET A 78 22.28 2.25 -2.83
CA MET A 78 23.70 2.12 -3.18
C MET A 78 24.02 0.93 -4.09
N GLY A 79 23.00 0.26 -4.65
CA GLY A 79 23.15 -0.87 -5.55
C GLY A 79 23.43 -2.22 -4.86
N GLN A 80 23.48 -2.29 -3.53
CA GLN A 80 23.67 -3.57 -2.84
C GLN A 80 22.37 -4.40 -2.84
N GLN A 81 22.52 -5.70 -2.98
CA GLN A 81 21.40 -6.63 -2.84
C GLN A 81 21.05 -6.82 -1.36
N MET A 82 19.76 -6.64 -1.06
CA MET A 82 19.16 -6.97 0.23
C MET A 82 18.59 -8.38 0.13
N ARG A 83 19.13 -9.32 0.89
CA ARG A 83 18.77 -10.72 0.84
C ARG A 83 17.67 -11.05 1.84
N TYR A 84 16.84 -12.02 1.51
CA TYR A 84 15.86 -12.59 2.42
C TYR A 84 16.55 -13.20 3.64
N ILE A 85 16.08 -12.86 4.84
CA ILE A 85 16.62 -13.33 6.11
C ILE A 85 15.58 -14.04 6.99
N GLY A 86 14.42 -14.37 6.41
CA GLY A 86 13.33 -15.03 7.11
C GLY A 86 12.07 -14.17 7.19
N GLN A 87 11.07 -14.70 7.87
CA GLN A 87 9.78 -14.02 8.04
C GLN A 87 9.54 -13.66 9.50
N LYS A 88 8.66 -12.67 9.70
CA LYS A 88 8.20 -12.24 11.01
C LYS A 88 6.69 -12.07 10.96
N SER A 89 5.99 -12.69 11.88
CA SER A 89 4.57 -12.49 12.06
C SER A 89 4.30 -11.48 13.16
N ARG A 90 3.31 -10.64 12.95
CA ARG A 90 2.83 -9.66 13.94
C ARG A 90 1.31 -9.66 13.99
N ARG A 91 0.74 -9.46 15.19
CA ARG A 91 -0.69 -9.21 15.33
C ARG A 91 -0.99 -7.73 15.08
N THR A 92 -2.00 -7.46 14.27
CA THR A 92 -2.56 -6.12 14.10
C THR A 92 -3.40 -5.73 15.33
N LYS A 93 -3.89 -4.50 15.39
CA LYS A 93 -4.81 -4.07 16.46
C LYS A 93 -6.13 -4.84 16.46
N THR A 94 -6.56 -5.36 15.31
CA THR A 94 -7.76 -6.19 15.14
C THR A 94 -7.53 -7.66 15.51
N GLY A 95 -6.30 -8.06 15.84
CA GLY A 95 -5.92 -9.44 16.15
C GLY A 95 -5.47 -10.27 14.95
N TYR A 96 -5.56 -9.74 13.74
CA TYR A 96 -5.12 -10.41 12.51
C TYR A 96 -3.62 -10.69 12.53
N LEU A 97 -3.21 -11.91 12.14
CA LEU A 97 -1.81 -12.33 12.08
C LEU A 97 -1.22 -12.03 10.71
N GLN A 98 -0.53 -10.90 10.60
CA GLN A 98 0.16 -10.50 9.37
C GLN A 98 1.56 -11.09 9.33
N THR A 99 1.91 -11.74 8.19
CA THR A 99 3.26 -12.27 7.95
C THR A 99 4.02 -11.36 7.01
N CYS A 100 5.22 -10.96 7.41
CA CYS A 100 6.12 -10.12 6.65
C CYS A 100 7.43 -10.86 6.35
N HIS A 101 7.90 -10.82 5.13
CA HIS A 101 9.23 -11.22 4.72
C HIS A 101 10.23 -10.11 5.06
N ARG A 102 11.39 -10.49 5.55
CA ARG A 102 12.46 -9.57 5.95
C ARG A 102 13.64 -9.69 5.02
N TYR A 103 14.13 -8.55 4.54
CA TYR A 103 15.28 -8.47 3.65
C TYR A 103 16.33 -7.54 4.27
N LYS A 104 17.58 -7.99 4.34
CA LYS A 104 18.69 -7.28 4.98
C LYS A 104 19.72 -6.86 3.94
N ALA A 105 20.19 -5.61 4.00
CA ALA A 105 21.34 -5.12 3.24
C ALA A 105 22.60 -5.81 3.72
N GLN A 106 23.59 -5.97 2.83
CA GLN A 106 24.83 -6.69 3.13
C GLN A 106 25.72 -5.93 4.11
N ASN A 107 25.95 -4.65 3.86
CA ASN A 107 26.79 -3.81 4.71
C ASN A 107 26.39 -2.33 4.57
N CYS A 108 26.01 -1.72 5.67
CA CYS A 108 25.72 -0.29 5.77
C CYS A 108 26.80 0.50 6.53
N THR A 109 27.92 -0.13 6.91
CA THR A 109 29.04 0.54 7.59
C THR A 109 29.72 1.49 6.61
N GLY A 110 29.92 2.76 7.00
CA GLY A 110 30.53 3.76 6.13
C GLY A 110 29.68 4.22 4.94
N CYS A 111 28.42 3.77 4.83
CA CYS A 111 27.54 4.16 3.73
C CYS A 111 27.17 5.65 3.82
N PRO A 112 27.43 6.46 2.77
CA PRO A 112 27.15 7.90 2.78
C PRO A 112 25.64 8.22 2.86
N LEU A 113 24.78 7.27 2.45
CA LEU A 113 23.33 7.42 2.51
C LEU A 113 22.72 6.90 3.83
N ARG A 114 23.52 6.46 4.80
CA ARG A 114 23.00 5.81 6.01
C ARG A 114 21.99 6.67 6.76
N GLY A 115 22.27 7.93 7.05
CA GLY A 115 21.39 8.82 7.80
C GLY A 115 20.02 9.04 7.13
N PRO A 116 19.96 9.48 5.85
CA PRO A 116 18.74 9.64 5.11
C PRO A 116 17.99 8.32 4.82
N CYS A 117 18.73 7.23 4.62
CA CYS A 117 18.18 5.93 4.22
C CYS A 117 17.53 5.19 5.40
N HIS A 118 18.23 5.12 6.55
CA HIS A 118 17.71 4.50 7.78
C HIS A 118 18.47 4.96 9.01
N LYS A 119 17.83 4.85 10.18
CA LYS A 119 18.37 5.30 11.46
C LYS A 119 18.85 4.15 12.38
N SER A 120 18.77 2.89 11.93
CA SER A 120 19.18 1.75 12.74
C SER A 120 20.70 1.72 12.94
N SER A 121 21.18 1.19 14.06
CA SER A 121 22.62 1.02 14.34
C SER A 121 23.28 -0.05 13.46
N GLY A 122 22.55 -1.08 13.05
CA GLY A 122 23.01 -2.14 12.15
C GLY A 122 22.72 -1.89 10.68
N ASP A 123 22.79 -2.95 9.88
CA ASP A 123 22.41 -2.90 8.47
C ASP A 123 20.91 -2.70 8.30
N ARG A 124 20.52 -2.06 7.20
CA ARG A 124 19.11 -1.81 6.89
C ARG A 124 18.35 -3.11 6.70
N ILE A 125 17.22 -3.23 7.40
CA ILE A 125 16.24 -4.29 7.20
C ILE A 125 14.93 -3.64 6.72
N ILE A 126 14.31 -4.24 5.71
CA ILE A 126 12.96 -3.91 5.27
C ILE A 126 12.04 -5.09 5.54
N GLU A 127 10.78 -4.80 5.85
CA GLU A 127 9.71 -5.79 6.03
C GLU A 127 8.68 -5.60 4.92
N ARG A 128 8.32 -6.69 4.25
CA ARG A 128 7.36 -6.69 3.14
C ARG A 128 6.34 -7.80 3.36
N SER A 129 5.06 -7.47 3.35
CA SER A 129 3.99 -8.49 3.34
C SER A 129 3.68 -8.84 1.88
N PRO A 130 3.93 -10.09 1.43
CA PRO A 130 3.60 -10.52 0.07
C PRO A 130 2.11 -10.40 -0.23
N ASN A 131 1.26 -10.81 0.72
CA ASN A 131 -0.19 -10.73 0.57
C ASN A 131 -0.67 -9.28 0.40
N LEU A 132 -0.18 -8.36 1.25
CA LEU A 132 -0.55 -6.95 1.13
C LEU A 132 -0.09 -6.34 -0.20
N LEU A 133 1.10 -6.72 -0.69
CA LEU A 133 1.62 -6.25 -1.97
C LEU A 133 0.74 -6.75 -3.13
N ARG A 134 0.41 -8.04 -3.14
CA ARG A 134 -0.52 -8.65 -4.11
C ARG A 134 -1.88 -7.95 -4.10
N CYS A 135 -2.46 -7.75 -2.91
CA CYS A 135 -3.75 -7.08 -2.77
C CYS A 135 -3.69 -5.63 -3.28
N LYS A 136 -2.65 -4.87 -2.92
CA LYS A 136 -2.45 -3.48 -3.38
C LYS A 136 -2.32 -3.40 -4.91
N GLN A 137 -1.55 -4.29 -5.52
CA GLN A 137 -1.38 -4.33 -6.97
C GLN A 137 -2.73 -4.57 -7.67
N ARG A 138 -3.45 -5.61 -7.26
CA ARG A 138 -4.77 -5.95 -7.80
C ARG A 138 -5.77 -4.80 -7.63
N VAL A 139 -5.81 -4.19 -6.45
CA VAL A 139 -6.70 -3.07 -6.16
C VAL A 139 -6.29 -1.82 -6.95
N LYS A 140 -5.00 -1.57 -7.16
CA LYS A 140 -4.52 -0.47 -8.00
C LYS A 140 -5.02 -0.60 -9.44
N GLU A 141 -4.92 -1.78 -10.02
CA GLU A 141 -5.43 -2.07 -11.36
C GLU A 141 -6.96 -1.88 -11.42
N LEU A 142 -7.67 -2.45 -10.45
CA LEU A 142 -9.13 -2.33 -10.34
C LEU A 142 -9.59 -0.87 -10.20
N LEU A 143 -8.97 -0.08 -9.33
CA LEU A 143 -9.32 1.32 -9.14
C LEU A 143 -8.98 2.21 -10.34
N ASN A 144 -8.05 1.81 -11.20
CA ASN A 144 -7.66 2.53 -12.41
C ASN A 144 -8.42 2.04 -13.66
N SER A 145 -9.24 0.98 -13.55
CA SER A 145 -10.17 0.59 -14.61
C SER A 145 -11.31 1.61 -14.76
N ASP A 146 -12.02 1.59 -15.90
CA ASP A 146 -13.17 2.47 -16.15
C ASP A 146 -14.23 2.32 -15.06
N ALA A 147 -14.55 1.09 -14.66
CA ALA A 147 -15.48 0.81 -13.55
C ALA A 147 -14.97 1.39 -12.22
N GLY A 148 -13.68 1.27 -11.93
CA GLY A 148 -13.08 1.82 -10.73
C GLY A 148 -13.08 3.35 -10.70
N ILE A 149 -12.85 3.99 -11.84
CA ILE A 149 -12.93 5.44 -11.99
C ILE A 149 -14.37 5.91 -11.74
N GLU A 150 -15.36 5.23 -12.29
CA GLU A 150 -16.76 5.55 -12.09
C GLU A 150 -17.18 5.39 -10.62
N LYS A 151 -16.83 4.26 -9.97
CA LYS A 151 -17.08 4.04 -8.54
C LYS A 151 -16.45 5.11 -7.66
N ARG A 152 -15.26 5.59 -8.01
CA ARG A 152 -14.59 6.69 -7.28
C ARG A 152 -15.30 8.03 -7.44
N LYS A 153 -15.89 8.31 -8.62
CA LYS A 153 -16.69 9.53 -8.87
C LYS A 153 -17.99 9.51 -8.07
N GLN A 154 -18.69 8.38 -8.02
CA GLN A 154 -19.94 8.24 -7.26
C GLN A 154 -19.79 8.56 -5.78
N ARG A 155 -18.60 8.31 -5.20
CA ARG A 155 -18.31 8.62 -3.80
C ARG A 155 -18.44 10.12 -3.47
N TRP A 156 -18.05 11.03 -4.37
CA TRP A 156 -18.18 12.47 -4.16
C TRP A 156 -19.64 12.89 -3.93
N GLN A 157 -20.60 12.22 -4.55
CA GLN A 157 -22.02 12.50 -4.39
C GLN A 157 -22.48 12.18 -2.95
N VAL A 158 -21.99 11.11 -2.38
CA VAL A 158 -22.34 10.68 -1.01
C VAL A 158 -21.70 11.61 0.04
N GLU A 159 -20.45 12.03 -0.15
CA GLU A 159 -19.77 12.96 0.76
C GLU A 159 -20.44 14.33 0.81
N ALA A 160 -20.91 14.84 -0.30
CA ALA A 160 -21.65 16.12 -0.37
C ALA A 160 -22.97 16.07 0.44
N VAL A 161 -23.70 14.96 0.38
CA VAL A 161 -24.94 14.76 1.16
C VAL A 161 -24.65 14.74 2.67
N PHE A 162 -23.60 14.03 3.11
CA PHE A 162 -23.21 14.01 4.51
C PHE A 162 -22.66 15.36 5.00
N GLY A 163 -21.97 16.14 4.14
CA GLY A 163 -21.55 17.50 4.43
C GLY A 163 -22.74 18.41 4.73
N ASN A 164 -23.75 18.39 3.89
CA ASN A 164 -24.97 19.17 4.07
C ASN A 164 -25.77 18.77 5.32
N LEU A 165 -25.86 17.49 5.63
CA LEU A 165 -26.50 17.00 6.86
C LEU A 165 -25.79 17.44 8.16
N LYS A 166 -24.48 17.63 8.12
CA LYS A 166 -23.70 18.14 9.27
C LYS A 166 -23.81 19.65 9.46
N GLN A 167 -24.01 20.42 8.37
CA GLN A 167 -24.14 21.87 8.44
C GLN A 167 -25.55 22.34 8.85
N ASN A 168 -26.55 21.49 8.69
CA ASN A 168 -27.96 21.80 9.01
C ASN A 168 -28.41 21.27 10.39
N LYS A 169 -27.49 21.01 11.29
CA LYS A 169 -27.72 20.80 12.72
C LYS A 169 -27.18 22.03 13.51
#